data_a2223e77410f9cd0183367f8ed1babba
#
_entry.id   a2223e77410f9cd0183367f8ed1babba
#
_cell.length_a   1.000
_cell.length_b   1.000
_cell.length_c   1.000
_cell.angle_alpha   90.00
_cell.angle_beta   90.00
_cell.angle_gamma   90.00
#
_symmetry.space_group_name_H-M   'P 1'
#
loop_
_entity.id
_entity.type
_entity.pdbx_description
1 polymer ?
#
loop_
_entity_poly.entity_id
_entity_poly.type
_entity_poly.pdbx_seq_one_letter_code
_entity_poly.pdbx_strand_id
1 'polypeptide(L)'
;MFNSDKAHGWEDLGDGVSRKVMSYNDALMVVKVRFEAGSIGTPHQHPHTQISYVESGVFEYTIAERTFIMQQGDTCIIPTNTTHGCRCVEAGVLIDSFTPKREDFVTQTPPSYSR
;
A
#
# COMPACT_ATOMS: atom_id res chain seq x y z
N MET A 1 17.33 0.52 -12.83
CA MET A 1 17.35 -0.76 -12.15
C MET A 1 17.53 -0.64 -10.63
N PHE A 2 18.36 0.25 -10.20
CA PHE A 2 18.55 0.49 -8.76
C PHE A 2 17.83 1.77 -8.34
N ASN A 3 17.05 1.73 -7.25
CA ASN A 3 16.42 2.90 -6.67
C ASN A 3 16.86 3.07 -5.23
N SER A 4 17.50 4.20 -4.93
CA SER A 4 17.83 4.55 -3.57
C SER A 4 16.61 5.16 -2.88
N ASP A 5 16.30 4.71 -1.67
CA ASP A 5 15.21 5.28 -0.89
C ASP A 5 15.40 6.79 -0.68
N LYS A 6 16.64 7.22 -0.49
CA LYS A 6 16.97 8.64 -0.26
C LYS A 6 16.72 9.53 -1.47
N ALA A 7 16.64 8.95 -2.67
CA ALA A 7 16.39 9.70 -3.90
C ALA A 7 14.92 10.00 -4.12
N HIS A 8 14.03 9.40 -3.32
CA HIS A 8 12.59 9.58 -3.45
C HIS A 8 12.02 10.29 -2.23
N GLY A 9 11.21 11.33 -2.49
CA GLY A 9 10.45 11.99 -1.45
C GLY A 9 9.12 11.28 -1.22
N TRP A 10 8.53 11.51 -0.06
CA TRP A 10 7.19 11.03 0.24
C TRP A 10 6.15 11.91 -0.46
N GLU A 11 5.22 11.29 -1.16
CA GLU A 11 4.05 11.96 -1.74
C GLU A 11 2.95 11.96 -0.68
N ASP A 12 2.56 13.15 -0.23
CA ASP A 12 1.48 13.29 0.76
C ASP A 12 0.13 13.03 0.06
N LEU A 13 -0.58 12.01 0.54
CA LEU A 13 -1.91 11.65 0.02
C LEU A 13 -3.04 12.26 0.85
N GLY A 14 -2.70 13.00 1.91
CA GLY A 14 -3.67 13.54 2.86
C GLY A 14 -4.02 12.55 3.96
N ASP A 15 -4.68 13.06 5.00
CA ASP A 15 -5.22 12.28 6.10
C ASP A 15 -4.19 11.36 6.80
N GLY A 16 -2.94 11.80 6.84
CA GLY A 16 -1.88 11.08 7.54
C GLY A 16 -1.24 9.94 6.76
N VAL A 17 -1.49 9.86 5.46
CA VAL A 17 -0.94 8.80 4.59
C VAL A 17 -0.02 9.42 3.53
N SER A 18 1.14 8.81 3.35
CA SER A 18 2.11 9.21 2.32
C SER A 18 2.64 7.97 1.63
N ARG A 19 3.11 8.11 0.41
CA ARG A 19 3.69 6.97 -0.31
C ARG A 19 4.94 7.33 -1.10
N LYS A 20 5.73 6.31 -1.40
CA LYS A 20 6.86 6.36 -2.34
C LYS A 20 6.71 5.21 -3.31
N VAL A 21 6.60 5.49 -4.59
CA VAL A 21 6.71 4.45 -5.62
C VAL A 21 8.19 4.14 -5.80
N MET A 22 8.56 2.90 -5.55
CA MET A 22 9.94 2.46 -5.66
C MET A 22 10.20 1.82 -7.03
N SER A 23 10.77 0.63 -7.07
CA SER A 23 11.09 -0.04 -8.34
C SER A 23 9.86 -0.66 -8.97
N TYR A 24 9.75 -0.57 -10.29
CA TYR A 24 8.65 -1.21 -11.00
C TYR A 24 8.97 -1.40 -12.49
N ASN A 25 8.25 -2.33 -13.08
CA ASN A 25 8.10 -2.46 -14.53
C ASN A 25 6.63 -2.78 -14.80
N ASP A 26 6.28 -3.21 -16.01
CA ASP A 26 4.88 -3.46 -16.33
C ASP A 26 4.27 -4.60 -15.50
N ALA A 27 5.09 -5.54 -15.06
CA ALA A 27 4.62 -6.76 -14.38
C ALA A 27 4.59 -6.64 -12.85
N LEU A 28 5.39 -5.78 -12.26
CA LEU A 28 5.59 -5.76 -10.80
C LEU A 28 5.96 -4.36 -10.33
N MET A 29 5.44 -3.99 -9.17
CA MET A 29 5.72 -2.67 -8.56
C MET A 29 5.85 -2.81 -7.05
N VAL A 30 6.81 -2.11 -6.46
CA VAL A 30 6.95 -1.98 -5.01
C VAL A 30 6.69 -0.54 -4.60
N VAL A 31 5.85 -0.36 -3.60
CA VAL A 31 5.47 0.95 -3.06
C VAL A 31 5.61 0.92 -1.55
N LYS A 32 6.17 1.98 -0.98
CA LYS A 32 6.16 2.18 0.47
C LYS A 32 5.01 3.12 0.81
N VAL A 33 4.23 2.76 1.83
CA VAL A 33 3.10 3.59 2.30
C VAL A 33 3.29 3.83 3.78
N ARG A 34 3.41 5.09 4.14
CA ARG A 34 3.62 5.53 5.53
C ARG A 34 2.31 6.06 6.11
N PHE A 35 1.99 5.60 7.32
CA PHE A 35 0.76 5.96 8.03
C PHE A 35 1.06 6.59 9.37
N GLU A 36 0.38 7.67 9.68
CA GLU A 36 0.31 8.18 11.04
C GLU A 36 -0.68 7.32 11.85
N ALA A 37 -0.49 7.26 13.18
CA ALA A 37 -1.42 6.54 14.03
C ALA A 37 -2.85 7.06 13.85
N GLY A 38 -3.82 6.17 13.72
CA GLY A 38 -5.21 6.50 13.49
C GLY A 38 -5.60 6.70 12.04
N SER A 39 -4.63 6.76 11.12
CA SER A 39 -4.91 6.94 9.70
C SER A 39 -5.56 5.70 9.11
N ILE A 40 -6.33 5.90 8.06
CA ILE A 40 -7.11 4.84 7.42
C ILE A 40 -6.71 4.70 5.97
N GLY A 41 -6.38 3.48 5.57
CA GLY A 41 -6.35 3.08 4.16
C GLY A 41 -7.77 2.73 3.78
N THR A 42 -8.43 3.65 3.07
CA THR A 42 -9.85 3.51 2.73
C THR A 42 -10.15 2.21 2.01
N PRO A 43 -11.20 1.48 2.39
CA PRO A 43 -11.56 0.25 1.70
C PRO A 43 -11.77 0.48 0.21
N HIS A 44 -11.15 -0.36 -0.61
CA HIS A 44 -11.22 -0.29 -2.06
C HIS A 44 -10.87 -1.64 -2.66
N GLN A 45 -11.05 -1.79 -3.95
CA GLN A 45 -10.60 -2.97 -4.68
C GLN A 45 -9.99 -2.56 -6.01
N HIS A 46 -9.11 -3.38 -6.52
CA HIS A 46 -8.44 -3.15 -7.80
C HIS A 46 -8.10 -4.50 -8.46
N PRO A 47 -7.85 -4.52 -9.78
CA PRO A 47 -7.59 -5.77 -10.49
C PRO A 47 -6.21 -6.38 -10.22
N HIS A 48 -5.39 -5.73 -9.42
CA HIS A 48 -4.04 -6.18 -9.09
C HIS A 48 -4.07 -7.21 -7.97
N THR A 49 -3.10 -8.13 -7.99
CA THR A 49 -2.77 -8.90 -6.80
C THR A 49 -1.79 -8.11 -6.00
N GLN A 50 -1.98 -8.05 -4.69
CA GLN A 50 -1.15 -7.26 -3.80
C GLN A 50 -0.65 -8.09 -2.64
N ILE A 51 0.61 -7.88 -2.27
CA ILE A 51 1.15 -8.35 -0.98
C ILE A 51 1.50 -7.11 -0.17
N SER A 52 1.07 -7.09 1.09
CA SER A 52 1.48 -6.07 2.04
C SER A 52 2.40 -6.70 3.08
N TYR A 53 3.52 -6.05 3.33
CA TYR A 53 4.51 -6.42 4.34
C TYR A 53 4.62 -5.27 5.34
N VAL A 54 4.54 -5.58 6.64
CA VAL A 54 4.68 -4.56 7.68
C VAL A 54 6.16 -4.35 7.99
N GLU A 55 6.71 -3.21 7.55
CA GLU A 55 8.07 -2.83 7.88
C GLU A 55 8.14 -2.33 9.34
N SER A 56 7.15 -1.54 9.74
CA SER A 56 7.07 -0.98 11.10
C SER A 56 5.63 -0.64 11.43
N GLY A 57 5.35 -0.48 12.72
CA GLY A 57 4.03 -0.13 13.21
C GLY A 57 3.10 -1.32 13.38
N VAL A 58 1.84 -1.02 13.65
CA VAL A 58 0.78 -2.01 13.86
C VAL A 58 -0.45 -1.58 13.07
N PHE A 59 -1.04 -2.52 12.34
CA PHE A 59 -2.17 -2.26 11.45
C PHE A 59 -3.30 -3.25 11.70
N GLU A 60 -4.52 -2.73 11.77
CA GLU A 60 -5.72 -3.54 11.69
C GLU A 60 -6.12 -3.62 10.22
N TYR A 61 -5.99 -4.79 9.63
CA TYR A 61 -6.16 -4.99 8.19
C TYR A 61 -7.42 -5.81 7.94
N THR A 62 -8.23 -5.37 6.97
CA THR A 62 -9.45 -6.08 6.58
C THR A 62 -9.36 -6.48 5.12
N ILE A 63 -9.51 -7.78 4.85
CA ILE A 63 -9.54 -8.34 3.50
C ILE A 63 -10.85 -9.13 3.37
N ALA A 64 -11.69 -8.73 2.42
CA ALA A 64 -13.05 -9.23 2.28
C ALA A 64 -13.78 -9.02 3.63
N GLU A 65 -14.18 -10.09 4.31
CA GLU A 65 -14.91 -10.01 5.58
C GLU A 65 -14.04 -10.34 6.80
N ARG A 66 -12.74 -10.53 6.59
CA ARG A 66 -11.82 -10.94 7.67
C ARG A 66 -10.96 -9.78 8.11
N THR A 67 -10.90 -9.56 9.42
CA THR A 67 -10.07 -8.54 10.04
C THR A 67 -9.03 -9.20 10.94
N PHE A 68 -7.79 -8.72 10.86
CA PHE A 68 -6.69 -9.25 11.67
C PHE A 68 -5.69 -8.12 11.96
N ILE A 69 -4.90 -8.32 13.00
CA ILE A 69 -3.86 -7.37 13.41
C ILE A 69 -2.53 -7.85 12.82
N MET A 70 -1.85 -6.95 12.12
CA MET A 70 -0.53 -7.19 11.56
C MET A 70 0.49 -6.30 12.25
N GLN A 71 1.64 -6.88 12.56
CA GLN A 71 2.75 -6.16 13.17
C GLN A 71 4.03 -6.42 12.40
N GLN A 72 5.12 -5.80 12.81
CA GLN A 72 6.40 -5.86 12.09
C GLN A 72 6.75 -7.29 11.68
N GLY A 73 7.05 -7.47 10.40
CA GLY A 73 7.42 -8.75 9.83
C GLY A 73 6.27 -9.53 9.21
N ASP A 74 5.03 -9.16 9.52
CA ASP A 74 3.86 -9.88 9.00
C ASP A 74 3.57 -9.52 7.56
N THR A 75 2.94 -10.46 6.84
CA THR A 75 2.50 -10.25 5.47
C THR A 75 1.06 -10.71 5.29
N CYS A 76 0.39 -10.12 4.31
CA CYS A 76 -0.88 -10.65 3.83
C CYS A 76 -0.90 -10.57 2.30
N ILE A 77 -1.76 -11.38 1.70
CA ILE A 77 -1.98 -11.35 0.26
C ILE A 77 -3.43 -10.97 -0.02
N ILE A 78 -3.60 -10.06 -0.95
CA ILE A 78 -4.92 -9.57 -1.38
C ILE A 78 -5.11 -10.03 -2.83
N PRO A 79 -6.04 -10.98 -3.06
CA PRO A 79 -6.34 -11.44 -4.42
C PRO A 79 -6.94 -10.32 -5.26
N THR A 80 -6.89 -10.51 -6.59
CA THR A 80 -7.48 -9.56 -7.53
C THR A 80 -8.94 -9.25 -7.19
N ASN A 81 -9.33 -7.98 -7.33
CA ASN A 81 -10.72 -7.51 -7.14
C ASN A 81 -11.32 -7.85 -5.77
N THR A 82 -10.50 -7.93 -4.74
CA THR A 82 -10.94 -8.19 -3.37
C THR A 82 -10.91 -6.91 -2.57
N THR A 83 -12.03 -6.54 -1.96
CA THR A 83 -12.12 -5.34 -1.13
C THR A 83 -11.21 -5.47 0.08
N HIS A 84 -10.41 -4.45 0.32
CA HIS A 84 -9.48 -4.42 1.44
C HIS A 84 -9.23 -2.99 1.90
N GLY A 85 -8.81 -2.86 3.13
CA GLY A 85 -8.44 -1.59 3.75
C GLY A 85 -7.76 -1.85 5.07
N CYS A 86 -7.27 -0.80 5.70
CA CYS A 86 -6.60 -0.92 6.99
C CYS A 86 -6.78 0.32 7.83
N ARG A 87 -6.55 0.16 9.13
CA ARG A 87 -6.44 1.26 10.09
C ARG A 87 -5.10 1.13 10.78
N CYS A 88 -4.35 2.22 10.80
CA CYS A 88 -3.06 2.23 11.47
C CYS A 88 -3.26 2.40 12.97
N VAL A 89 -2.86 1.41 13.75
CA VAL A 89 -2.96 1.44 15.21
C VAL A 89 -1.75 2.15 15.80
N GLU A 90 -0.55 1.77 15.36
CA GLU A 90 0.70 2.45 15.71
C GLU A 90 1.38 2.88 14.43
N ALA A 91 1.84 4.13 14.37
CA ALA A 91 2.45 4.70 13.18
C ALA A 91 3.52 3.78 12.57
N GLY A 92 3.51 3.64 11.27
CA GLY A 92 4.46 2.78 10.61
C GLY A 92 4.37 2.79 9.10
N VAL A 93 5.03 1.82 8.49
CA VAL A 93 5.20 1.72 7.05
C VAL A 93 4.80 0.32 6.59
N LEU A 94 3.95 0.29 5.57
CA LEU A 94 3.67 -0.92 4.77
C LEU A 94 4.52 -0.88 3.51
N ILE A 95 5.03 -2.04 3.13
CA ILE A 95 5.65 -2.22 1.81
C ILE A 95 4.68 -3.04 1.00
N ASP A 96 4.11 -2.44 -0.04
CA ASP A 96 3.11 -3.05 -0.89
C ASP A 96 3.72 -3.43 -2.23
N SER A 97 3.51 -4.68 -2.64
CA SER A 97 3.93 -5.19 -3.94
C SER A 97 2.70 -5.49 -4.77
N PHE A 98 2.70 -5.04 -6.03
CA PHE A 98 1.56 -5.19 -6.93
C PHE A 98 1.97 -5.89 -8.21
N THR A 99 1.09 -6.73 -8.72
CA THR A 99 1.21 -7.28 -10.08
C THR A 99 -0.15 -7.25 -10.78
N PRO A 100 -0.24 -6.65 -11.97
CA PRO A 100 0.75 -5.79 -12.62
C PRO A 100 0.96 -4.49 -11.86
N LYS A 101 1.77 -3.58 -12.40
CA LYS A 101 1.98 -2.28 -11.76
C LYS A 101 0.67 -1.51 -11.61
N ARG A 102 0.61 -0.65 -10.59
CA ARG A 102 -0.49 0.30 -10.42
C ARG A 102 -0.29 1.44 -11.42
N GLU A 103 -1.01 1.36 -12.54
CA GLU A 103 -0.95 2.39 -13.59
C GLU A 103 -1.34 3.76 -13.05
N ASP A 104 -2.31 3.80 -12.14
CA ASP A 104 -2.80 5.00 -11.49
C ASP A 104 -1.74 5.70 -10.63
N PHE A 105 -0.69 4.99 -10.21
CA PHE A 105 0.39 5.62 -9.43
C PHE A 105 1.44 6.29 -10.31
N VAL A 106 1.46 6.00 -11.60
CA VAL A 106 2.47 6.50 -12.53
C VAL A 106 1.89 7.31 -13.69
N THR A 107 0.58 7.47 -13.77
CA THR A 107 -0.08 8.27 -14.79
C THR A 107 -0.69 9.54 -14.19
N GLN A 108 -0.94 10.55 -15.06
CA GLN A 108 -1.56 11.80 -14.65
C GLN A 108 -3.09 11.72 -14.62
N THR A 109 -3.67 10.69 -15.22
CA THR A 109 -5.11 10.50 -15.25
C THR A 109 -5.41 9.12 -14.67
N PRO A 110 -5.49 9.02 -13.33
CA PRO A 110 -5.71 7.74 -12.69
C PRO A 110 -7.12 7.22 -12.90
N PRO A 111 -7.28 5.89 -12.99
CA PRO A 111 -8.61 5.27 -13.04
C PRO A 111 -9.35 5.36 -11.72
N SER A 112 -10.63 4.94 -11.71
CA SER A 112 -11.49 5.10 -10.55
C SER A 112 -11.07 4.31 -9.31
N TYR A 113 -10.25 3.27 -9.47
CA TYR A 113 -9.75 2.49 -8.33
C TYR A 113 -8.49 3.11 -7.70
N SER A 114 -8.08 4.27 -8.18
CA SER A 114 -6.86 4.94 -7.73
C SER A 114 -6.90 5.24 -6.24
N ARG A 115 -5.76 4.89 -5.61
CA ARG A 115 -5.46 5.34 -4.30
C ARG A 115 -4.36 4.57 -3.65
#